data_7990c44bfae2d436e1a131bfdc036f31
#
_entry.id   7990c44bfae2d436e1a131bfdc036f31
#
_cell.length_a   1.000
_cell.length_b   1.000
_cell.length_c   1.000
_cell.angle_alpha   90.00
_cell.angle_beta   90.00
_cell.angle_gamma   90.00
#
_symmetry.space_group_name_H-M   'P 1'
#
loop_
_entity.id
_entity.type
_entity.pdbx_description
1 polymer ?
#
loop_
_entity_poly.entity_id
_entity_poly.type
_entity_poly.pdbx_seq_one_letter_code
_entity_poly.pdbx_strand_id
1 'polypeptide(L)'
;MLGKGLADGWEAIAGAVRESDEALASRAVFPGVVREEIRQELRAVGESETSRESTAERKAAQEALGLPLLPTTTIGSFPQTLDIRRSRAAFARGEISEQEYQEAMQAEIASVIALQEDIGLDVLVHGEAERNDMVQYFAEQLDGFAATKNGWVQSYGTRCTRPSVLWGDVARPEPMTLEWTTYANSLTDKPVKGMLTGPTTMIAWSFPREDLPFGEVAAQIG
;
A
#
# COMPACT_ATOMS: atom_id res chain seq x y z
N MET A 1 -2.40 30.23 -17.03
CA MET A 1 -1.23 30.32 -17.95
C MET A 1 -1.64 30.40 -19.41
N LEU A 2 -2.31 29.40 -19.98
CA LEU A 2 -2.69 29.39 -21.42
C LEU A 2 -3.49 30.64 -21.84
N GLY A 3 -4.48 31.07 -21.03
CA GLY A 3 -5.25 32.29 -21.33
C GLY A 3 -4.38 33.55 -21.40
N LYS A 4 -3.33 33.67 -20.58
CA LYS A 4 -2.38 34.77 -20.63
C LYS A 4 -1.51 34.72 -21.90
N GLY A 5 -1.06 33.52 -22.28
CA GLY A 5 -0.30 33.33 -23.53
C GLY A 5 -1.11 33.65 -24.79
N LEU A 6 -2.42 33.36 -24.77
CA LEU A 6 -3.33 33.71 -25.86
C LEU A 6 -3.59 35.22 -25.94
N ALA A 7 -3.68 35.90 -24.79
CA ALA A 7 -3.96 37.34 -24.75
C ALA A 7 -2.72 38.21 -24.99
N ASP A 8 -1.58 37.84 -24.37
CA ASP A 8 -0.39 38.67 -24.26
C ASP A 8 0.82 38.14 -25.08
N GLY A 9 0.62 37.02 -25.80
CA GLY A 9 1.65 36.33 -26.57
C GLY A 9 2.51 35.36 -25.76
N TRP A 10 3.22 34.49 -26.45
CA TRP A 10 4.04 33.43 -25.86
C TRP A 10 5.18 33.91 -24.98
N GLU A 11 5.74 35.08 -25.29
CA GLU A 11 6.81 35.69 -24.47
C GLU A 11 6.35 35.99 -23.04
N ALA A 12 5.08 36.33 -22.85
CA ALA A 12 4.51 36.61 -21.55
C ALA A 12 4.42 35.37 -20.62
N ILE A 13 4.57 34.17 -21.18
CA ILE A 13 4.55 32.89 -20.44
C ILE A 13 5.84 32.07 -20.65
N ALA A 14 6.84 32.61 -21.34
CA ALA A 14 8.08 31.91 -21.67
C ALA A 14 8.81 31.35 -20.43
N GLY A 15 8.76 32.06 -19.30
CA GLY A 15 9.31 31.59 -18.02
C GLY A 15 8.63 30.31 -17.51
N ALA A 16 7.31 30.29 -17.55
CA ALA A 16 6.53 29.14 -17.10
C ALA A 16 6.62 27.95 -18.06
N VAL A 17 6.82 28.20 -19.35
CA VAL A 17 7.09 27.13 -20.34
C VAL A 17 8.44 26.50 -20.07
N ARG A 18 9.49 27.30 -19.87
CA ARG A 18 10.82 26.77 -19.52
C ARG A 18 10.80 25.96 -18.24
N GLU A 19 10.16 26.45 -17.19
CA GLU A 19 10.02 25.74 -15.93
C GLU A 19 9.35 24.38 -16.13
N SER A 20 8.31 24.32 -16.96
CA SER A 20 7.65 23.08 -17.35
C SER A 20 8.56 22.13 -18.13
N ASP A 21 9.30 22.65 -19.09
CA ASP A 21 10.22 21.87 -19.92
C ASP A 21 11.40 21.33 -19.08
N GLU A 22 11.93 22.13 -18.17
CA GLU A 22 12.96 21.72 -17.21
C GLU A 22 12.46 20.64 -16.26
N ALA A 23 11.22 20.76 -15.76
CA ALA A 23 10.59 19.75 -14.93
C ALA A 23 10.39 18.43 -15.69
N LEU A 24 9.95 18.48 -16.94
CA LEU A 24 9.81 17.29 -17.79
C LEU A 24 11.17 16.64 -18.11
N ALA A 25 12.19 17.46 -18.42
CA ALA A 25 13.55 16.96 -18.68
C ALA A 25 14.19 16.33 -17.44
N SER A 26 13.94 16.90 -16.24
CA SER A 26 14.47 16.38 -14.99
C SER A 26 13.94 14.97 -14.66
N ARG A 27 12.76 14.60 -15.14
CA ARG A 27 12.18 13.29 -14.96
C ARG A 27 13.08 12.16 -15.45
N ALA A 28 13.72 12.35 -16.60
CA ALA A 28 14.57 11.32 -17.23
C ALA A 28 15.87 11.03 -16.44
N VAL A 29 16.32 11.98 -15.62
CA VAL A 29 17.59 11.91 -14.89
C VAL A 29 17.41 11.93 -13.37
N PHE A 30 16.16 11.96 -12.88
CA PHE A 30 15.86 11.97 -11.45
C PHE A 30 16.29 10.64 -10.83
N PRO A 31 17.06 10.66 -9.71
CA PRO A 31 17.45 9.44 -9.01
C PRO A 31 16.24 8.61 -8.60
N GLY A 32 16.27 7.32 -8.93
CA GLY A 32 15.17 6.37 -8.62
C GLY A 32 14.17 6.16 -9.77
N VAL A 33 14.17 7.00 -10.83
CA VAL A 33 13.37 6.72 -12.04
C VAL A 33 13.84 5.42 -12.68
N VAL A 34 15.17 5.26 -12.78
CA VAL A 34 15.82 4.04 -13.25
C VAL A 34 16.74 3.53 -12.15
N ARG A 35 16.51 2.31 -11.69
CA ARG A 35 17.33 1.59 -10.73
C ARG A 35 17.77 0.28 -11.35
N GLU A 36 18.99 0.27 -11.91
CA GLU A 36 19.48 -0.88 -12.68
C GLU A 36 19.59 -2.15 -11.80
N GLU A 37 19.87 -2.00 -10.52
CA GLU A 37 19.87 -3.11 -9.57
C GLU A 37 18.51 -3.82 -9.51
N ILE A 38 17.40 -3.07 -9.42
CA ILE A 38 16.04 -3.63 -9.41
C ILE A 38 15.72 -4.34 -10.72
N ARG A 39 16.12 -3.75 -11.84
CA ARG A 39 15.91 -4.35 -13.16
C ARG A 39 16.73 -5.63 -13.37
N GLN A 40 17.93 -5.70 -12.78
CA GLN A 40 18.74 -6.91 -12.81
C GLN A 40 18.16 -8.02 -11.93
N GLU A 41 17.70 -7.71 -10.73
CA GLU A 41 16.99 -8.64 -9.85
C GLU A 41 15.76 -9.20 -10.54
N LEU A 42 14.93 -8.34 -11.14
CA LEU A 42 13.75 -8.77 -11.89
C LEU A 42 14.09 -9.72 -13.05
N ARG A 43 15.18 -9.44 -13.79
CA ARG A 43 15.63 -10.35 -14.88
C ARG A 43 16.17 -11.68 -14.37
N ALA A 44 16.60 -11.73 -13.12
CA ALA A 44 17.10 -12.94 -12.48
C ALA A 44 15.99 -13.83 -11.87
N VAL A 45 14.77 -13.29 -11.70
CA VAL A 45 13.61 -14.05 -11.21
C VAL A 45 13.31 -15.21 -12.14
N GLY A 46 13.40 -16.42 -11.62
CA GLY A 46 13.18 -17.65 -12.34
C GLY A 46 11.82 -18.29 -12.08
N GLU A 47 11.57 -19.42 -12.70
CA GLU A 47 10.32 -20.17 -12.55
C GLU A 47 10.14 -20.67 -11.10
N SER A 48 11.24 -20.95 -10.40
CA SER A 48 11.22 -21.41 -9.01
C SER A 48 10.63 -20.35 -8.05
N GLU A 49 10.93 -19.05 -8.27
CA GLU A 49 10.43 -17.96 -7.44
C GLU A 49 8.97 -17.61 -7.76
N THR A 50 8.51 -17.94 -8.95
CA THR A 50 7.13 -17.68 -9.39
C THR A 50 6.19 -18.86 -9.24
N SER A 51 6.73 -20.03 -8.90
CA SER A 51 5.96 -21.27 -8.71
C SER A 51 5.38 -21.37 -7.31
N ARG A 52 4.20 -21.96 -7.20
CA ARG A 52 3.61 -22.33 -5.91
C ARG A 52 4.00 -23.75 -5.54
N GLU A 53 4.09 -24.02 -4.24
CA GLU A 53 4.21 -25.39 -3.74
C GLU A 53 3.07 -26.27 -4.25
N SER A 54 3.32 -27.56 -4.30
CA SER A 54 2.32 -28.56 -4.75
C SER A 54 1.03 -28.49 -3.92
N THR A 55 -0.07 -28.89 -4.49
CA THR A 55 -1.34 -28.92 -3.76
C THR A 55 -1.27 -29.85 -2.54
N ALA A 56 -0.47 -30.93 -2.60
CA ALA A 56 -0.31 -31.85 -1.47
C ALA A 56 0.42 -31.18 -0.29
N GLU A 57 1.52 -30.48 -0.55
CA GLU A 57 2.27 -29.74 0.47
C GLU A 57 1.44 -28.64 1.11
N ARG A 58 0.73 -27.86 0.30
CA ARG A 58 -0.16 -26.80 0.81
C ARG A 58 -1.31 -27.35 1.65
N LYS A 59 -1.90 -28.50 1.28
CA LYS A 59 -2.95 -29.15 2.08
C LYS A 59 -2.40 -29.65 3.41
N ALA A 60 -1.24 -30.29 3.41
CA ALA A 60 -0.60 -30.76 4.63
C ALA A 60 -0.31 -29.58 5.61
N ALA A 61 0.18 -28.45 5.08
CA ALA A 61 0.39 -27.25 5.89
C ALA A 61 -0.93 -26.67 6.47
N GLN A 62 -2.02 -26.72 5.70
CA GLN A 62 -3.33 -26.26 6.13
C GLN A 62 -3.95 -27.19 7.20
N GLU A 63 -3.77 -28.50 7.09
CA GLU A 63 -4.25 -29.48 8.08
C GLU A 63 -3.62 -29.24 9.46
N ALA A 64 -2.38 -28.77 9.51
CA ALA A 64 -1.69 -28.42 10.76
C ALA A 64 -2.36 -27.27 11.54
N LEU A 65 -3.19 -26.45 10.88
CA LEU A 65 -3.94 -25.37 11.54
C LEU A 65 -5.14 -25.89 12.35
N GLY A 66 -5.54 -27.15 12.18
CA GLY A 66 -6.66 -27.75 12.92
C GLY A 66 -8.02 -27.07 12.72
N LEU A 67 -8.24 -26.43 11.58
CA LEU A 67 -9.47 -25.69 11.30
C LEU A 67 -10.65 -26.61 11.06
N PRO A 68 -11.90 -26.19 11.43
CA PRO A 68 -13.10 -26.94 11.11
C PRO A 68 -13.34 -27.02 9.59
N LEU A 69 -14.28 -27.88 9.17
CA LEU A 69 -14.61 -28.06 7.74
C LEU A 69 -15.00 -26.76 7.04
N LEU A 70 -15.69 -25.86 7.76
CA LEU A 70 -16.15 -24.55 7.29
C LEU A 70 -15.68 -23.47 8.27
N PRO A 71 -14.41 -23.07 8.21
CA PRO A 71 -13.88 -22.09 9.15
C PRO A 71 -14.47 -20.70 8.90
N THR A 72 -14.79 -20.02 9.97
CA THR A 72 -15.31 -18.65 9.95
C THR A 72 -14.18 -17.62 10.07
N THR A 73 -14.28 -16.54 9.31
CA THR A 73 -13.33 -15.41 9.34
C THR A 73 -14.00 -14.16 8.79
N THR A 74 -13.37 -13.00 8.96
CA THR A 74 -13.78 -11.76 8.29
C THR A 74 -12.91 -11.48 7.05
N ILE A 75 -13.26 -10.46 6.27
CA ILE A 75 -12.46 -10.06 5.08
C ILE A 75 -11.06 -9.61 5.50
N GLY A 76 -10.95 -8.72 6.50
CA GLY A 76 -9.66 -8.18 6.95
C GLY A 76 -9.82 -6.85 7.70
N SER A 77 -10.37 -5.84 7.06
CA SER A 77 -10.54 -4.52 7.66
C SER A 77 -11.78 -4.44 8.57
N PHE A 78 -11.60 -3.75 9.69
CA PHE A 78 -12.68 -3.30 10.57
C PHE A 78 -13.00 -1.82 10.32
N PRO A 79 -14.13 -1.29 10.85
CA PRO A 79 -14.49 0.10 10.65
C PRO A 79 -13.42 1.05 11.17
N GLN A 80 -13.09 2.07 10.39
CA GLN A 80 -12.21 3.16 10.80
C GLN A 80 -12.94 4.06 11.79
N THR A 81 -12.77 3.80 13.08
CA THR A 81 -13.40 4.55 14.17
C THR A 81 -13.00 6.02 14.16
N LEU A 82 -13.74 6.85 14.88
CA LEU A 82 -13.39 8.27 15.02
C LEU A 82 -12.03 8.46 15.73
N ASP A 83 -11.72 7.57 16.66
CA ASP A 83 -10.48 7.63 17.44
C ASP A 83 -9.27 7.22 16.60
N ILE A 84 -9.37 6.19 15.77
CA ILE A 84 -8.35 5.85 14.76
C ILE A 84 -8.07 7.05 13.85
N ARG A 85 -9.12 7.68 13.32
CA ARG A 85 -8.98 8.85 12.43
C ARG A 85 -8.33 10.03 13.10
N ARG A 86 -8.67 10.30 14.39
CA ARG A 86 -8.09 11.38 15.19
C ARG A 86 -6.61 11.13 15.47
N SER A 87 -6.25 9.91 15.89
CA SER A 87 -4.86 9.52 16.15
C SER A 87 -4.01 9.66 14.88
N ARG A 88 -4.49 9.15 13.73
CA ARG A 88 -3.80 9.29 12.46
C ARG A 88 -3.63 10.75 12.02
N ALA A 89 -4.65 11.59 12.22
CA ALA A 89 -4.58 13.00 11.88
C ALA A 89 -3.64 13.76 12.84
N ALA A 90 -3.62 13.42 14.12
CA ALA A 90 -2.71 14.01 15.10
C ALA A 90 -1.25 13.64 14.80
N PHE A 91 -0.99 12.38 14.48
CA PHE A 91 0.34 11.92 14.06
C PHE A 91 0.80 12.64 12.78
N ALA A 92 -0.05 12.72 11.77
CA ALA A 92 0.28 13.42 10.52
C ALA A 92 0.58 14.93 10.69
N ARG A 93 0.09 15.55 11.78
CA ARG A 93 0.39 16.95 12.15
C ARG A 93 1.57 17.07 13.12
N GLY A 94 2.16 15.97 13.57
CA GLY A 94 3.23 15.96 14.58
C GLY A 94 2.75 16.34 15.99
N GLU A 95 1.47 16.19 16.30
CA GLU A 95 0.86 16.47 17.61
C GLU A 95 1.06 15.31 18.60
N ILE A 96 1.27 14.11 18.10
CA ILE A 96 1.64 12.92 18.87
C ILE A 96 2.89 12.28 18.26
N SER A 97 3.65 11.59 19.09
CA SER A 97 4.82 10.83 18.66
C SER A 97 4.43 9.56 17.88
N GLU A 98 5.39 8.98 17.18
CA GLU A 98 5.22 7.69 16.52
C GLU A 98 4.86 6.58 17.52
N GLN A 99 5.49 6.56 18.67
CA GLN A 99 5.19 5.61 19.74
C GLN A 99 3.73 5.73 20.22
N GLU A 100 3.25 6.93 20.49
CA GLU A 100 1.85 7.15 20.89
C GLU A 100 0.86 6.71 19.80
N TYR A 101 1.23 6.93 18.54
CA TYR A 101 0.41 6.46 17.42
C TYR A 101 0.40 4.92 17.33
N GLN A 102 1.57 4.27 17.47
CA GLN A 102 1.67 2.82 17.48
C GLN A 102 0.87 2.20 18.64
N GLU A 103 1.00 2.73 19.85
CA GLU A 103 0.23 2.29 21.02
C GLU A 103 -1.29 2.40 20.80
N ALA A 104 -1.75 3.48 20.17
CA ALA A 104 -3.16 3.66 19.83
C ALA A 104 -3.64 2.60 18.81
N MET A 105 -2.85 2.29 17.78
CA MET A 105 -3.19 1.25 16.80
C MET A 105 -3.15 -0.15 17.42
N GLN A 106 -2.18 -0.44 18.29
CA GLN A 106 -2.10 -1.70 19.03
C GLN A 106 -3.32 -1.90 19.96
N ALA A 107 -3.76 -0.87 20.65
CA ALA A 107 -4.96 -0.95 21.47
C ALA A 107 -6.22 -1.28 20.66
N GLU A 108 -6.36 -0.72 19.47
CA GLU A 108 -7.46 -1.04 18.55
C GLU A 108 -7.35 -2.48 18.03
N ILE A 109 -6.16 -2.94 17.64
CA ILE A 109 -5.92 -4.32 17.22
C ILE A 109 -6.30 -5.30 18.36
N ALA A 110 -5.90 -5.00 19.59
CA ALA A 110 -6.24 -5.83 20.75
C ALA A 110 -7.75 -5.92 20.97
N SER A 111 -8.46 -4.81 20.83
CA SER A 111 -9.93 -4.77 20.92
C SER A 111 -10.60 -5.60 19.80
N VAL A 112 -10.08 -5.51 18.58
CA VAL A 112 -10.59 -6.28 17.43
C VAL A 112 -10.33 -7.76 17.58
N ILE A 113 -9.16 -8.18 18.08
CA ILE A 113 -8.87 -9.59 18.36
C ILE A 113 -9.81 -10.13 19.43
N ALA A 114 -9.96 -9.43 20.57
CA ALA A 114 -10.84 -9.83 21.64
C ALA A 114 -12.31 -9.97 21.19
N LEU A 115 -12.79 -9.03 20.37
CA LEU A 115 -14.14 -9.11 19.80
C LEU A 115 -14.32 -10.36 18.93
N GLN A 116 -13.34 -10.68 18.08
CA GLN A 116 -13.42 -11.86 17.20
C GLN A 116 -13.38 -13.17 17.98
N GLU A 117 -12.62 -13.21 19.09
CA GLU A 117 -12.63 -14.36 19.99
C GLU A 117 -13.98 -14.54 20.69
N ASP A 118 -14.55 -13.44 21.19
CA ASP A 118 -15.84 -13.45 21.90
C ASP A 118 -17.00 -13.94 21.00
N ILE A 119 -17.02 -13.52 19.75
CA ILE A 119 -18.02 -14.02 18.77
C ILE A 119 -17.69 -15.38 18.17
N GLY A 120 -16.55 -15.96 18.50
CA GLY A 120 -16.19 -17.33 18.18
C GLY A 120 -15.68 -17.55 16.75
N LEU A 121 -15.01 -16.58 16.10
CA LEU A 121 -14.37 -16.80 14.81
C LEU A 121 -13.22 -17.80 14.90
N ASP A 122 -13.00 -18.57 13.83
CA ASP A 122 -11.96 -19.60 13.76
C ASP A 122 -10.62 -19.04 13.31
N VAL A 123 -10.63 -18.09 12.38
CA VAL A 123 -9.43 -17.40 11.87
C VAL A 123 -9.63 -15.91 12.05
N LEU A 124 -8.72 -15.27 12.78
CA LEU A 124 -8.81 -13.87 13.14
C LEU A 124 -8.05 -12.98 12.13
N VAL A 125 -8.28 -11.68 12.23
CA VAL A 125 -7.55 -10.65 11.49
C VAL A 125 -7.18 -9.52 12.44
N HIS A 126 -6.11 -8.76 12.14
CA HIS A 126 -5.72 -7.62 12.99
C HIS A 126 -6.63 -6.38 12.83
N GLY A 127 -7.46 -6.33 11.79
CA GLY A 127 -8.48 -5.29 11.61
C GLY A 127 -8.03 -4.07 10.80
N GLU A 128 -6.75 -3.94 10.47
CA GLU A 128 -6.18 -2.91 9.58
C GLU A 128 -6.37 -1.47 10.11
N ALA A 129 -6.26 -1.26 11.44
CA ALA A 129 -6.42 0.05 12.06
C ALA A 129 -5.40 1.08 11.53
N GLU A 130 -4.18 0.64 11.24
CA GLU A 130 -3.09 1.45 10.74
C GLU A 130 -3.28 1.95 9.30
N ARG A 131 -4.14 1.28 8.52
CA ARG A 131 -4.30 1.55 7.07
C ARG A 131 -5.33 2.64 6.81
N ASN A 132 -4.92 3.63 6.04
CA ASN A 132 -5.84 4.67 5.54
C ASN A 132 -6.62 4.20 4.30
N ASP A 133 -5.95 3.49 3.39
CA ASP A 133 -6.48 2.91 2.17
C ASP A 133 -5.64 1.67 1.79
N MET A 134 -6.28 0.66 1.19
CA MET A 134 -5.63 -0.61 0.87
C MET A 134 -4.53 -0.51 -0.21
N VAL A 135 -4.50 0.54 -1.01
CA VAL A 135 -3.47 0.77 -2.02
C VAL A 135 -2.48 1.84 -1.55
N GLN A 136 -2.98 2.99 -1.10
CA GLN A 136 -2.15 4.09 -0.64
C GLN A 136 -1.21 3.67 0.49
N TYR A 137 -1.68 2.89 1.47
CA TYR A 137 -0.88 2.41 2.58
C TYR A 137 0.37 1.64 2.14
N PHE A 138 0.22 0.74 1.17
CA PHE A 138 1.36 -0.01 0.62
C PHE A 138 2.24 0.86 -0.28
N ALA A 139 1.63 1.68 -1.11
CA ALA A 139 2.38 2.56 -2.01
C ALA A 139 3.27 3.58 -1.26
N GLU A 140 2.82 4.07 -0.10
CA GLU A 140 3.60 4.98 0.75
C GLU A 140 4.84 4.31 1.38
N GLN A 141 4.92 2.97 1.38
CA GLN A 141 6.03 2.18 1.90
C GLN A 141 6.95 1.61 0.81
N LEU A 142 6.63 1.87 -0.46
CA LEU A 142 7.41 1.42 -1.60
C LEU A 142 8.14 2.60 -2.24
N ASP A 143 9.42 2.43 -2.52
CA ASP A 143 10.13 3.33 -3.42
C ASP A 143 9.49 3.29 -4.80
N GLY A 144 9.60 4.37 -5.55
CA GLY A 144 9.02 4.49 -6.88
C GLY A 144 7.55 4.93 -6.91
N PHE A 145 6.88 4.93 -5.77
CA PHE A 145 5.53 5.46 -5.60
C PHE A 145 5.49 6.81 -4.90
N ALA A 146 4.47 7.59 -5.16
CA ALA A 146 4.15 8.81 -4.44
C ALA A 146 2.64 8.99 -4.32
N ALA A 147 2.18 9.49 -3.18
CA ALA A 147 0.79 9.92 -2.99
C ALA A 147 0.71 11.46 -3.01
N THR A 148 -0.26 12.01 -3.74
CA THR A 148 -0.45 13.46 -3.76
C THR A 148 -1.03 13.96 -2.44
N LYS A 149 -0.72 15.19 -2.05
CA LYS A 149 -1.27 15.79 -0.84
C LYS A 149 -2.77 16.10 -0.95
N ASN A 150 -3.22 16.57 -2.11
CA ASN A 150 -4.58 17.09 -2.31
C ASN A 150 -5.36 16.40 -3.45
N GLY A 151 -4.81 15.37 -4.07
CA GLY A 151 -5.40 14.68 -5.22
C GLY A 151 -6.51 13.70 -4.82
N TRP A 152 -7.47 14.15 -4.01
CA TRP A 152 -8.61 13.34 -3.59
C TRP A 152 -9.53 13.04 -4.75
N VAL A 153 -9.87 11.78 -4.94
CA VAL A 153 -10.89 11.32 -5.89
C VAL A 153 -11.92 10.47 -5.17
N GLN A 154 -13.15 10.53 -5.64
CA GLN A 154 -14.21 9.64 -5.17
C GLN A 154 -13.97 8.22 -5.70
N SER A 155 -13.94 7.26 -4.82
CA SER A 155 -13.76 5.84 -5.13
C SER A 155 -15.11 5.13 -5.22
N TYR A 156 -15.69 4.78 -4.08
CA TYR A 156 -16.96 4.07 -4.01
C TYR A 156 -17.88 4.72 -2.97
N GLY A 157 -19.13 4.98 -3.35
CA GLY A 157 -20.09 5.68 -2.48
C GLY A 157 -19.57 7.07 -2.08
N THR A 158 -19.45 7.31 -0.80
CA THR A 158 -18.90 8.56 -0.21
C THR A 158 -17.42 8.46 0.14
N ARG A 159 -16.76 7.34 -0.15
CA ARG A 159 -15.34 7.14 0.10
C ARG A 159 -14.50 7.92 -0.88
N CYS A 160 -13.54 8.68 -0.36
CA CYS A 160 -12.50 9.33 -1.15
C CYS A 160 -11.14 8.68 -0.87
N THR A 161 -10.32 8.59 -1.88
CA THR A 161 -8.94 8.09 -1.82
C THR A 161 -7.99 9.03 -2.57
N ARG A 162 -6.71 8.89 -2.34
CA ARG A 162 -5.66 9.57 -3.11
C ARG A 162 -4.91 8.51 -3.91
N PRO A 163 -5.22 8.31 -5.18
CA PRO A 163 -4.52 7.34 -6.00
C PRO A 163 -3.03 7.65 -6.03
N SER A 164 -2.23 6.61 -5.88
CA SER A 164 -0.78 6.73 -5.92
C SER A 164 -0.29 6.92 -7.35
N VAL A 165 0.81 7.62 -7.50
CA VAL A 165 1.50 7.84 -8.77
C VAL A 165 2.77 7.00 -8.76
N LEU A 166 2.92 6.14 -9.74
CA LEU A 166 4.14 5.38 -9.97
C LEU A 166 5.06 6.21 -10.87
N TRP A 167 6.19 6.66 -10.32
CA TRP A 167 7.11 7.57 -10.99
C TRP A 167 8.49 6.97 -11.25
N GLY A 168 8.89 5.90 -10.56
CA GLY A 168 10.20 5.29 -10.63
C GLY A 168 10.17 3.77 -10.58
N ASP A 169 11.33 3.13 -10.62
CA ASP A 169 11.45 1.70 -10.42
C ASP A 169 11.10 1.35 -8.96
N VAL A 170 10.35 0.26 -8.78
CA VAL A 170 9.75 -0.11 -7.49
C VAL A 170 10.71 -0.94 -6.67
N ALA A 171 10.90 -0.56 -5.42
CA ALA A 171 11.58 -1.38 -4.43
C ALA A 171 10.82 -1.36 -3.09
N ARG A 172 10.98 -2.43 -2.33
CA ARG A 172 10.49 -2.55 -0.97
C ARG A 172 11.67 -2.40 0.00
N PRO A 173 11.91 -1.21 0.57
CA PRO A 173 13.06 -0.99 1.46
C PRO A 173 12.95 -1.75 2.77
N GLU A 174 11.72 -1.90 3.31
CA GLU A 174 11.47 -2.52 4.59
C GLU A 174 10.27 -3.49 4.54
N PRO A 175 10.17 -4.45 5.48
CA PRO A 175 8.99 -5.30 5.60
C PRO A 175 7.73 -4.48 5.87
N MET A 176 6.67 -4.76 5.12
CA MET A 176 5.37 -4.08 5.27
C MET A 176 4.42 -4.95 6.10
N THR A 177 3.69 -4.36 7.03
CA THR A 177 2.63 -4.99 7.85
C THR A 177 3.07 -6.11 8.80
N LEU A 178 4.32 -6.53 8.76
CA LEU A 178 4.82 -7.64 9.58
C LEU A 178 4.68 -7.37 11.09
N GLU A 179 5.01 -6.17 11.51
CA GLU A 179 4.88 -5.70 12.90
C GLU A 179 3.44 -5.88 13.43
N TRP A 180 2.44 -5.39 12.70
CA TRP A 180 1.03 -5.46 13.10
C TRP A 180 0.50 -6.89 13.14
N THR A 181 0.88 -7.71 12.16
CA THR A 181 0.50 -9.11 12.11
C THR A 181 1.17 -9.90 13.25
N THR A 182 2.44 -9.63 13.54
CA THR A 182 3.16 -10.25 14.65
C THR A 182 2.55 -9.87 16.00
N TYR A 183 2.20 -8.59 16.18
CA TYR A 183 1.52 -8.13 17.38
C TYR A 183 0.15 -8.83 17.54
N ALA A 184 -0.66 -8.88 16.49
CA ALA A 184 -1.94 -9.57 16.55
C ALA A 184 -1.81 -11.06 16.89
N ASN A 185 -0.82 -11.76 16.32
CA ASN A 185 -0.52 -13.15 16.66
C ASN A 185 -0.11 -13.34 18.12
N SER A 186 0.50 -12.33 18.74
CA SER A 186 0.91 -12.41 20.16
C SER A 186 -0.27 -12.33 21.15
N LEU A 187 -1.46 -11.95 20.67
CA LEU A 187 -2.65 -11.74 21.49
C LEU A 187 -3.60 -12.95 21.54
N THR A 188 -3.36 -13.98 20.72
CA THR A 188 -4.29 -15.11 20.56
C THR A 188 -3.56 -16.39 20.19
N ASP A 189 -4.13 -17.52 20.58
CA ASP A 189 -3.68 -18.85 20.14
C ASP A 189 -4.35 -19.29 18.81
N LYS A 190 -5.32 -18.53 18.31
CA LYS A 190 -5.99 -18.82 17.04
C LYS A 190 -5.14 -18.33 15.85
N PRO A 191 -5.27 -18.95 14.67
CA PRO A 191 -4.62 -18.46 13.46
C PRO A 191 -5.05 -17.03 13.14
N VAL A 192 -4.06 -16.15 12.90
CA VAL A 192 -4.29 -14.78 12.43
C VAL A 192 -3.90 -14.69 10.96
N LYS A 193 -4.85 -14.25 10.15
CA LYS A 193 -4.68 -14.07 8.70
C LYS A 193 -4.11 -12.69 8.41
N GLY A 194 -2.91 -12.64 7.82
CA GLY A 194 -2.36 -11.41 7.26
C GLY A 194 -3.07 -11.01 5.96
N MET A 195 -3.10 -9.70 5.70
CA MET A 195 -3.74 -9.13 4.51
C MET A 195 -2.78 -8.26 3.74
N LEU A 196 -2.57 -8.58 2.47
CA LEU A 196 -1.76 -7.81 1.53
C LEU A 196 -2.60 -7.45 0.30
N THR A 197 -2.35 -6.27 -0.25
CA THR A 197 -2.91 -5.88 -1.53
C THR A 197 -2.05 -6.44 -2.65
N GLY A 198 -2.65 -7.25 -3.51
CA GLY A 198 -1.93 -7.87 -4.63
C GLY A 198 -1.48 -6.86 -5.70
N PRO A 199 -0.45 -7.21 -6.48
CA PRO A 199 0.16 -6.31 -7.47
C PRO A 199 -0.83 -5.82 -8.52
N THR A 200 -1.77 -6.65 -8.96
CA THR A 200 -2.81 -6.26 -9.92
C THR A 200 -3.68 -5.10 -9.38
N THR A 201 -4.06 -5.14 -8.11
CA THR A 201 -4.85 -4.07 -7.48
C THR A 201 -4.00 -2.82 -7.28
N MET A 202 -2.73 -2.98 -6.89
CA MET A 202 -1.79 -1.87 -6.74
C MET A 202 -1.68 -1.07 -8.04
N ILE A 203 -1.52 -1.73 -9.19
CA ILE A 203 -1.42 -1.08 -10.50
C ILE A 203 -2.77 -0.48 -10.91
N ALA A 204 -3.85 -1.25 -10.81
CA ALA A 204 -5.17 -0.82 -11.31
C ALA A 204 -5.71 0.42 -10.59
N TRP A 205 -5.27 0.66 -9.34
CA TRP A 205 -5.71 1.79 -8.51
C TRP A 205 -4.64 2.88 -8.36
N SER A 206 -3.58 2.81 -9.16
CA SER A 206 -2.52 3.81 -9.24
C SER A 206 -2.46 4.42 -10.63
N PHE A 207 -1.75 5.53 -10.76
CA PHE A 207 -1.37 6.10 -12.07
C PHE A 207 -0.03 5.50 -12.46
N PRO A 208 0.00 4.53 -13.40
CA PRO A 208 1.24 3.90 -13.83
C PRO A 208 2.11 4.87 -14.62
N ARG A 209 3.42 4.63 -14.61
CA ARG A 209 4.38 5.34 -15.46
C ARG A 209 4.24 4.90 -16.92
N GLU A 210 4.53 5.82 -17.85
CA GLU A 210 4.37 5.59 -19.30
C GLU A 210 5.68 5.24 -20.02
N ASP A 211 6.82 5.38 -19.36
CA ASP A 211 8.16 5.19 -19.95
C ASP A 211 8.64 3.74 -19.93
N LEU A 212 7.87 2.83 -19.31
CA LEU A 212 8.10 1.38 -19.33
C LEU A 212 6.88 0.63 -19.86
N PRO A 213 7.08 -0.53 -20.52
CA PRO A 213 6.00 -1.43 -20.85
C PRO A 213 5.22 -1.86 -19.60
N PHE A 214 3.90 -1.91 -19.71
CA PHE A 214 3.02 -2.24 -18.58
C PHE A 214 3.38 -3.58 -17.91
N GLY A 215 3.82 -4.58 -18.70
CA GLY A 215 4.26 -5.87 -18.17
C GLY A 215 5.50 -5.78 -17.28
N GLU A 216 6.44 -4.90 -17.59
CA GLU A 216 7.63 -4.67 -16.75
C GLU A 216 7.26 -3.94 -15.45
N VAL A 217 6.34 -2.96 -15.52
CA VAL A 217 5.80 -2.29 -14.34
C VAL A 217 5.10 -3.30 -13.42
N ALA A 218 4.29 -4.18 -14.00
CA ALA A 218 3.58 -5.22 -13.26
C ALA A 218 4.54 -6.19 -12.56
N ALA A 219 5.61 -6.58 -13.24
CA ALA A 219 6.61 -7.50 -12.72
C ALA A 219 7.46 -6.88 -11.59
N GLN A 220 7.67 -5.56 -11.59
CA GLN A 220 8.38 -4.89 -10.49
C GLN A 220 7.55 -4.82 -9.20
N ILE A 221 6.23 -4.84 -9.29
CA ILE A 221 5.33 -4.77 -8.12
C ILE A 221 5.04 -6.17 -7.57
N GLY A 222 5.09 -7.21 -8.41
CA GLY A 222 4.84 -8.61 -8.06
C GLY A 222 5.99 -9.27 -7.35
#